data_1fdfcc0bf69fb224c25983c0f19da59f
#
_entry.id   1fdfcc0bf69fb224c25983c0f19da59f
#
_cell.length_a   1.000
_cell.length_b   1.000
_cell.length_c   1.000
_cell.angle_alpha   90.00
_cell.angle_beta   90.00
_cell.angle_gamma   90.00
#
_symmetry.space_group_name_H-M   'P 1'
#
loop_
_entity.id
_entity.type
_entity.pdbx_description
1 polymer ?
#
loop_
_entity_poly.entity_id
_entity_poly.type
_entity_poly.pdbx_seq_one_letter_code
_entity_poly.pdbx_strand_id
1 'polypeptide(L)'
;MGTSGPPAGDNPNRNSLLDLKNFQFTFDVSNFIEPDCMRICDIFAVPAGSLTRGCIRDDGSMSLSDSVMDYPHEFGRTYHAYRAGSYAYPNDIPEQERLAFQGPIIKNLLDGRLYFAPLSPAKPPQFILDVATGVGDWAIEMGDLFPSSEVVGTDLSPIQPDMVPPNVNFYVEDSSDPWDYTDKFGYIHTRLTAGSWGNFQKEVAEQAFQALEPGGWLESQEVEAVFACDDGTLDPAGPMCTWLHEMRVAAEDFQRPAILGSTLKEVFESVGFVDVKQLIFKMPMNEWPKDERLKEIGRMWGENFSQGLNGFSIQLMNKVFGRTPAEVELSLVKIREELADPRVHAYMPVFVVWGRKPFVGEQTNAMMT
;
A
#
# COMPACT_ATOMS: atom_id res chain seq x y z
N MET A 1 -51.49 19.58 -20.21
CA MET A 1 -50.54 18.86 -21.07
C MET A 1 -49.27 18.70 -20.28
N GLY A 2 -49.10 17.56 -19.64
CA GLY A 2 -47.93 17.25 -18.84
C GLY A 2 -46.86 16.56 -19.70
N THR A 3 -45.61 17.00 -19.60
CA THR A 3 -44.46 16.28 -20.16
C THR A 3 -43.70 15.64 -19.01
N SER A 4 -43.85 14.35 -18.91
CA SER A 4 -43.09 13.48 -18.03
C SER A 4 -41.68 13.30 -18.59
N GLY A 5 -40.65 13.69 -17.81
CA GLY A 5 -39.24 13.35 -18.07
C GLY A 5 -38.99 11.86 -17.83
N PRO A 6 -37.96 11.26 -18.47
CA PRO A 6 -37.63 9.85 -18.31
C PRO A 6 -37.11 9.52 -16.91
N PRO A 7 -37.32 8.29 -16.41
CA PRO A 7 -36.80 7.86 -15.11
C PRO A 7 -35.29 7.72 -15.15
N ALA A 8 -34.65 8.10 -14.04
CA ALA A 8 -33.23 7.92 -13.82
C ALA A 8 -32.89 6.43 -13.88
N GLY A 9 -31.94 6.08 -14.74
CA GLY A 9 -31.45 4.71 -14.89
C GLY A 9 -30.76 4.24 -13.61
N ASP A 10 -31.14 3.09 -13.11
CA ASP A 10 -30.48 2.36 -12.05
C ASP A 10 -29.05 2.04 -12.49
N ASN A 11 -28.09 2.55 -11.73
CA ASN A 11 -26.69 2.20 -11.85
C ASN A 11 -26.47 0.84 -11.15
N PRO A 12 -26.10 -0.23 -11.87
CA PRO A 12 -25.97 -1.59 -11.30
C PRO A 12 -24.84 -1.78 -10.29
N ASN A 13 -24.04 -0.74 -9.99
CA ASN A 13 -22.91 -0.80 -9.04
C ASN A 13 -23.26 -0.35 -7.60
N ARG A 14 -24.53 -0.15 -7.26
CA ARG A 14 -24.94 0.10 -5.88
C ARG A 14 -25.22 -1.23 -5.19
N ASN A 15 -24.32 -1.67 -4.32
CA ASN A 15 -24.37 -2.83 -3.42
C ASN A 15 -23.66 -4.10 -3.91
N SER A 16 -22.37 -4.07 -4.14
CA SER A 16 -21.55 -5.25 -3.92
C SER A 16 -20.81 -5.11 -2.58
N LEU A 17 -21.45 -5.49 -1.49
CA LEU A 17 -20.73 -6.07 -0.36
C LEU A 17 -19.97 -7.24 -0.97
N LEU A 18 -18.63 -7.15 -1.00
CA LEU A 18 -17.77 -8.25 -1.43
C LEU A 18 -18.20 -9.49 -0.63
N ASP A 19 -18.76 -10.49 -1.31
CA ASP A 19 -19.13 -11.76 -0.67
C ASP A 19 -17.85 -12.57 -0.44
N LEU A 20 -17.14 -12.23 0.64
CA LEU A 20 -15.89 -12.87 1.06
C LEU A 20 -16.09 -14.37 1.40
N LYS A 21 -17.33 -14.87 1.44
CA LYS A 21 -17.62 -16.30 1.66
C LYS A 21 -17.13 -17.18 0.51
N ASN A 22 -16.89 -16.61 -0.67
CA ASN A 22 -16.37 -17.34 -1.83
C ASN A 22 -14.84 -17.32 -1.95
N PHE A 23 -14.12 -16.61 -1.04
CA PHE A 23 -12.67 -16.63 -1.01
C PHE A 23 -12.18 -17.80 -0.14
N GLN A 24 -11.46 -18.73 -0.76
CA GLN A 24 -10.79 -19.82 -0.06
C GLN A 24 -9.58 -19.27 0.69
N PHE A 25 -9.70 -19.14 2.03
CA PHE A 25 -8.58 -18.84 2.91
C PHE A 25 -7.72 -20.09 3.05
N THR A 26 -6.61 -20.18 2.32
CA THR A 26 -5.69 -21.30 2.42
C THR A 26 -4.59 -21.00 3.42
N PHE A 27 -4.67 -21.62 4.60
CA PHE A 27 -3.54 -21.79 5.50
C PHE A 27 -2.91 -23.16 5.19
N ASP A 28 -1.87 -23.20 4.37
CA ASP A 28 -1.02 -24.39 4.25
C ASP A 28 0.32 -24.11 4.95
N VAL A 29 0.47 -24.64 6.16
CA VAL A 29 1.64 -24.46 7.04
C VAL A 29 2.70 -25.53 6.84
N SER A 30 2.60 -26.41 5.84
CA SER A 30 3.40 -27.64 5.76
C SER A 30 4.80 -27.50 5.16
N ASN A 31 5.26 -26.29 4.77
CA ASN A 31 6.55 -26.08 4.10
C ASN A 31 7.40 -24.92 4.66
N PHE A 32 7.41 -24.72 5.98
CA PHE A 32 8.23 -23.66 6.57
C PHE A 32 9.52 -24.23 7.18
N ILE A 33 10.65 -23.79 6.63
CA ILE A 33 11.99 -23.94 7.21
C ILE A 33 12.15 -22.79 8.22
N GLU A 34 12.52 -23.12 9.47
CA GLU A 34 12.79 -22.15 10.52
C GLU A 34 13.94 -21.19 10.14
N PRO A 35 13.80 -19.86 10.32
CA PRO A 35 14.92 -18.96 10.21
C PRO A 35 15.69 -18.87 11.54
N ASP A 36 17.00 -19.13 11.47
CA ASP A 36 17.94 -18.89 12.56
C ASP A 36 17.93 -17.41 13.00
N CYS A 37 17.71 -17.22 14.29
CA CYS A 37 17.73 -15.93 14.96
C CYS A 37 19.17 -15.46 15.17
N MET A 38 19.69 -14.56 14.32
CA MET A 38 20.96 -13.85 14.59
C MET A 38 20.74 -12.49 15.22
N ARG A 39 21.42 -12.28 16.33
CA ARG A 39 21.44 -11.07 17.15
C ARG A 39 22.05 -9.89 16.39
N ILE A 40 21.39 -8.76 16.47
CA ILE A 40 21.96 -7.44 16.13
C ILE A 40 22.97 -7.06 17.23
N CYS A 41 24.22 -6.85 16.87
CA CYS A 41 25.20 -5.90 17.44
C CYS A 41 26.47 -6.00 16.61
N ASP A 42 26.78 -4.95 15.83
CA ASP A 42 28.04 -4.22 15.87
C ASP A 42 28.11 -3.23 14.69
N ILE A 43 28.15 -1.98 15.06
CA ILE A 43 28.30 -0.82 14.18
C ILE A 43 29.78 -0.72 13.78
N PHE A 44 30.09 -0.83 12.51
CA PHE A 44 31.36 -0.34 11.96
C PHE A 44 31.10 0.71 10.87
N ALA A 45 31.63 1.88 11.14
CA ALA A 45 31.72 3.00 10.21
C ALA A 45 32.61 2.64 9.01
N VAL A 46 32.10 2.84 7.79
CA VAL A 46 32.85 2.79 6.54
C VAL A 46 32.90 4.21 5.94
N PRO A 47 34.06 4.68 5.42
CA PRO A 47 34.23 6.05 4.99
C PRO A 47 33.51 6.34 3.66
N ALA A 48 33.02 7.58 3.55
CA ALA A 48 32.38 8.12 2.34
C ALA A 48 33.36 8.07 1.14
N GLY A 49 32.90 7.47 0.05
CA GLY A 49 33.58 7.55 -1.22
C GLY A 49 33.26 6.43 -2.18
N SER A 50 32.18 6.56 -2.92
CA SER A 50 32.08 6.17 -4.33
C SER A 50 30.65 6.42 -4.79
N LEU A 51 30.46 7.43 -5.61
CA LEU A 51 29.22 7.62 -6.40
C LEU A 51 29.18 6.49 -7.43
N THR A 52 28.46 5.42 -7.14
CA THR A 52 28.08 4.42 -8.13
C THR A 52 26.89 4.97 -8.92
N ARG A 53 26.97 4.86 -10.24
CA ARG A 53 25.88 5.21 -11.17
C ARG A 53 24.68 4.34 -10.85
N GLY A 54 23.67 4.93 -10.18
CA GLY A 54 22.38 4.31 -9.91
C GLY A 54 21.49 4.25 -11.13
N CYS A 55 20.37 3.57 -10.97
CA CYS A 55 19.23 3.52 -11.89
C CYS A 55 18.69 4.93 -12.11
N ILE A 56 19.28 5.69 -13.04
CA ILE A 56 19.08 7.13 -13.17
C ILE A 56 18.32 7.37 -14.48
N ARG A 57 17.35 8.27 -14.39
CA ARG A 57 16.84 8.96 -15.58
C ARG A 57 17.99 9.65 -16.30
N ASP A 58 17.97 9.66 -17.62
CA ASP A 58 19.02 10.26 -18.47
C ASP A 58 19.15 11.80 -18.30
N ASP A 59 18.21 12.44 -17.57
CA ASP A 59 18.17 13.87 -17.29
C ASP A 59 18.96 14.32 -16.05
N GLY A 60 19.60 13.39 -15.36
CA GLY A 60 20.36 13.63 -14.12
C GLY A 60 19.45 14.02 -12.95
N SER A 61 19.54 13.32 -11.83
CA SER A 61 18.84 13.68 -10.60
C SER A 61 19.16 15.12 -10.22
N MET A 62 18.16 16.01 -10.27
CA MET A 62 18.29 17.35 -9.71
C MET A 62 18.18 17.28 -8.20
N SER A 63 19.03 18.03 -7.51
CA SER A 63 18.88 18.28 -6.07
C SER A 63 17.45 18.74 -5.79
N LEU A 64 16.84 18.23 -4.70
CA LEU A 64 15.51 18.67 -4.27
C LEU A 64 15.49 20.19 -4.17
N SER A 65 14.53 20.82 -4.85
CA SER A 65 14.32 22.27 -4.72
C SER A 65 13.65 22.57 -3.37
N ASP A 66 13.93 23.72 -2.78
CA ASP A 66 13.29 24.17 -1.53
C ASP A 66 11.75 24.12 -1.63
N SER A 67 11.19 24.27 -2.83
CA SER A 67 9.75 24.21 -3.08
C SER A 67 9.11 22.84 -2.81
N VAL A 68 9.86 21.75 -2.88
CA VAL A 68 9.35 20.39 -2.56
C VAL A 68 9.23 20.19 -1.04
N MET A 69 10.00 20.95 -0.27
CA MET A 69 9.99 20.94 1.20
C MET A 69 9.02 21.97 1.81
N ASP A 70 8.43 22.85 1.00
CA ASP A 70 7.47 23.87 1.45
C ASP A 70 6.06 23.24 1.57
N TYR A 71 5.91 22.39 2.58
CA TYR A 71 4.70 21.61 2.79
C TYR A 71 3.48 22.48 3.10
N PRO A 72 2.38 22.39 2.33
CA PRO A 72 1.14 23.09 2.64
C PRO A 72 0.56 22.63 3.98
N HIS A 73 0.09 23.62 4.76
CA HIS A 73 -0.55 23.40 6.05
C HIS A 73 -2.07 23.51 5.90
N GLU A 74 -2.79 22.40 6.10
CA GLU A 74 -4.25 22.37 6.12
C GLU A 74 -4.73 21.59 7.36
N PHE A 75 -5.75 22.11 8.06
CA PHE A 75 -6.39 21.45 9.21
C PHE A 75 -5.43 21.05 10.34
N GLY A 76 -4.32 21.80 10.52
CA GLY A 76 -3.31 21.51 11.53
C GLY A 76 -2.33 20.37 11.15
N ARG A 77 -2.38 19.89 9.91
CA ARG A 77 -1.51 18.84 9.35
C ARG A 77 -0.68 19.42 8.19
N THR A 78 0.42 18.75 7.82
CA THR A 78 1.14 19.05 6.59
C THR A 78 0.92 17.98 5.52
N TYR A 79 1.01 18.41 4.27
CA TYR A 79 0.78 17.54 3.10
C TYR A 79 1.92 17.70 2.10
N HIS A 80 2.04 16.77 1.14
CA HIS A 80 3.05 16.82 0.09
C HIS A 80 2.97 18.14 -0.71
N ALA A 81 4.14 18.73 -0.99
CA ALA A 81 4.25 19.96 -1.78
C ALA A 81 4.35 19.64 -3.29
N TYR A 82 5.08 18.59 -3.64
CA TYR A 82 5.14 18.12 -5.02
C TYR A 82 3.78 17.58 -5.45
N ARG A 83 3.22 18.10 -6.55
CA ARG A 83 1.86 17.79 -7.01
C ARG A 83 0.78 18.04 -5.93
N ALA A 84 0.89 19.12 -5.20
CA ALA A 84 0.00 19.46 -4.09
C ALA A 84 -1.47 19.20 -4.40
N GLY A 85 -2.15 18.46 -3.51
CA GLY A 85 -3.56 18.10 -3.64
C GLY A 85 -3.85 16.83 -4.44
N SER A 86 -2.85 16.12 -4.99
CA SER A 86 -3.06 14.85 -5.69
C SER A 86 -3.27 13.66 -4.74
N TYR A 87 -2.91 13.78 -3.46
CA TYR A 87 -3.05 12.75 -2.43
C TYR A 87 -3.63 13.37 -1.16
N ALA A 88 -4.54 12.65 -0.50
CA ALA A 88 -5.36 13.22 0.56
C ALA A 88 -4.77 13.05 1.98
N TYR A 89 -3.72 12.26 2.14
CA TYR A 89 -3.20 11.94 3.48
C TYR A 89 -1.99 12.82 3.83
N PRO A 90 -1.80 13.12 5.14
CA PRO A 90 -0.71 13.99 5.60
C PRO A 90 0.67 13.34 5.46
N ASN A 91 1.73 14.16 5.57
CA ASN A 91 3.13 13.73 5.58
C ASN A 91 3.92 14.23 6.81
N ASP A 92 3.21 14.74 7.83
CA ASP A 92 3.80 15.27 9.05
C ASP A 92 4.41 14.19 9.96
N ILE A 93 5.11 14.62 11.01
CA ILE A 93 5.78 13.72 11.96
C ILE A 93 4.84 12.67 12.56
N PRO A 94 3.60 13.00 13.02
CA PRO A 94 2.68 11.97 13.50
C PRO A 94 2.33 10.91 12.45
N GLU A 95 2.22 11.28 11.19
CA GLU A 95 1.98 10.30 10.12
C GLU A 95 3.22 9.46 9.81
N GLN A 96 4.42 10.07 9.78
CA GLN A 96 5.67 9.34 9.62
C GLN A 96 5.89 8.32 10.74
N GLU A 97 5.65 8.69 12.00
CA GLU A 97 5.71 7.77 13.14
C GLU A 97 4.69 6.63 13.02
N ARG A 98 3.46 6.93 12.57
CA ARG A 98 2.44 5.93 12.30
C ARG A 98 2.86 4.96 11.19
N LEU A 99 3.42 5.45 10.09
CA LEU A 99 3.93 4.63 8.99
C LEU A 99 5.10 3.74 9.45
N ALA A 100 6.04 4.28 10.22
CA ALA A 100 7.13 3.50 10.78
C ALA A 100 6.65 2.41 11.75
N PHE A 101 5.56 2.66 12.50
CA PHE A 101 4.91 1.66 13.35
C PHE A 101 4.17 0.60 12.53
N GLN A 102 3.61 0.95 11.37
CA GLN A 102 2.83 0.08 10.50
C GLN A 102 3.66 -1.01 9.82
N GLY A 103 4.86 -0.71 9.36
CA GLY A 103 5.72 -1.65 8.63
C GLY A 103 5.95 -2.97 9.36
N PRO A 104 6.44 -2.97 10.61
CA PRO A 104 6.62 -4.18 11.42
C PRO A 104 5.33 -4.98 11.65
N ILE A 105 4.17 -4.33 11.74
CA ILE A 105 2.88 -5.02 11.93
C ILE A 105 2.53 -5.83 10.68
N ILE A 106 2.63 -5.22 9.51
CA ILE A 106 2.40 -5.91 8.23
C ILE A 106 3.38 -7.06 8.06
N LYS A 107 4.68 -6.83 8.30
CA LYS A 107 5.70 -7.87 8.23
C LYS A 107 5.39 -9.04 9.18
N ASN A 108 4.92 -8.76 10.40
CA ASN A 108 4.52 -9.81 11.34
C ASN A 108 3.27 -10.58 10.85
N LEU A 109 2.27 -9.89 10.26
CA LEU A 109 1.11 -10.55 9.65
C LEU A 109 1.54 -11.50 8.51
N LEU A 110 2.55 -11.10 7.73
CA LEU A 110 3.10 -11.84 6.60
C LEU A 110 4.20 -12.85 7.01
N ASP A 111 4.20 -13.32 8.26
CA ASP A 111 5.14 -14.30 8.81
C ASP A 111 6.62 -13.89 8.65
N GLY A 112 6.91 -12.60 8.85
CA GLY A 112 8.25 -12.01 8.74
C GLY A 112 8.74 -11.78 7.31
N ARG A 113 7.90 -12.05 6.30
CA ARG A 113 8.27 -11.91 4.88
C ARG A 113 8.15 -10.46 4.41
N LEU A 114 9.12 -10.03 3.60
CA LEU A 114 9.06 -8.77 2.86
C LEU A 114 8.40 -8.96 1.48
N TYR A 115 8.51 -10.15 0.90
CA TYR A 115 7.99 -10.48 -0.43
C TYR A 115 7.56 -11.95 -0.54
N PHE A 116 6.75 -12.27 -1.56
CA PHE A 116 6.26 -13.62 -1.89
C PHE A 116 6.65 -14.07 -3.30
N ALA A 117 6.99 -13.13 -4.18
CA ALA A 117 7.54 -13.47 -5.48
C ALA A 117 8.79 -14.35 -5.31
N PRO A 118 9.01 -15.38 -6.17
CA PRO A 118 10.09 -16.34 -5.99
C PRO A 118 11.45 -15.76 -6.40
N LEU A 119 11.89 -14.72 -5.69
CA LEU A 119 13.21 -14.13 -5.86
C LEU A 119 14.27 -15.10 -5.37
N SER A 120 15.39 -15.20 -6.10
CA SER A 120 16.50 -16.09 -5.75
C SER A 120 17.64 -15.30 -5.11
N PRO A 121 18.01 -15.59 -3.85
CA PRO A 121 19.20 -14.98 -3.23
C PRO A 121 20.50 -15.31 -3.98
N ALA A 122 20.55 -16.45 -4.69
CA ALA A 122 21.72 -16.83 -5.50
C ALA A 122 21.80 -16.05 -6.84
N LYS A 123 20.67 -15.49 -7.29
CA LYS A 123 20.58 -14.62 -8.46
C LYS A 123 19.59 -13.51 -8.14
N PRO A 124 20.00 -12.55 -7.31
CA PRO A 124 19.11 -11.44 -6.92
C PRO A 124 18.77 -10.56 -8.13
N PRO A 125 17.62 -9.86 -8.12
CA PRO A 125 17.33 -8.83 -9.11
C PRO A 125 18.41 -7.75 -9.06
N GLN A 126 18.85 -7.26 -10.21
CA GLN A 126 19.86 -6.19 -10.25
C GLN A 126 19.26 -4.86 -9.74
N PHE A 127 18.04 -4.54 -10.17
CA PHE A 127 17.31 -3.35 -9.78
C PHE A 127 15.96 -3.72 -9.17
N ILE A 128 15.65 -3.09 -8.05
CA ILE A 128 14.38 -3.23 -7.30
C ILE A 128 13.75 -1.84 -7.20
N LEU A 129 12.45 -1.74 -7.48
CA LEU A 129 11.67 -0.51 -7.33
C LEU A 129 10.58 -0.69 -6.27
N ASP A 130 10.53 0.23 -5.31
CA ASP A 130 9.45 0.36 -4.32
C ASP A 130 8.65 1.63 -4.62
N VAL A 131 7.46 1.49 -5.16
CA VAL A 131 6.60 2.59 -5.61
C VAL A 131 5.72 3.07 -4.47
N ALA A 132 5.67 4.36 -4.21
CA ALA A 132 5.02 4.98 -3.07
C ALA A 132 5.58 4.42 -1.74
N THR A 133 6.90 4.53 -1.60
CA THR A 133 7.71 3.90 -0.54
C THR A 133 7.40 4.42 0.87
N GLY A 134 6.72 5.56 1.02
CA GLY A 134 6.42 6.21 2.30
C GLY A 134 7.70 6.60 3.04
N VAL A 135 7.88 6.11 4.27
CA VAL A 135 9.09 6.34 5.08
C VAL A 135 10.28 5.47 4.65
N GLY A 136 10.13 4.60 3.64
CA GLY A 136 11.22 3.82 3.05
C GLY A 136 11.63 2.56 3.82
N ASP A 137 10.90 2.15 4.85
CA ASP A 137 11.23 1.01 5.71
C ASP A 137 11.40 -0.30 4.93
N TRP A 138 10.48 -0.58 3.99
CA TRP A 138 10.54 -1.78 3.15
C TRP A 138 11.76 -1.75 2.21
N ALA A 139 12.01 -0.62 1.55
CA ALA A 139 13.14 -0.46 0.63
C ALA A 139 14.49 -0.62 1.35
N ILE A 140 14.60 -0.09 2.57
CA ILE A 140 15.79 -0.24 3.42
C ILE A 140 16.01 -1.71 3.78
N GLU A 141 14.99 -2.43 4.25
CA GLU A 141 15.09 -3.84 4.58
C GLU A 141 15.42 -4.71 3.34
N MET A 142 14.90 -4.36 2.17
CA MET A 142 15.27 -5.05 0.92
C MET A 142 16.72 -4.77 0.52
N GLY A 143 17.21 -3.55 0.75
CA GLY A 143 18.62 -3.20 0.52
C GLY A 143 19.56 -4.03 1.39
N ASP A 144 19.23 -4.23 2.66
CA ASP A 144 19.98 -5.09 3.58
C ASP A 144 19.92 -6.57 3.17
N LEU A 145 18.75 -7.02 2.72
CA LEU A 145 18.55 -8.43 2.30
C LEU A 145 19.24 -8.76 0.98
N PHE A 146 19.32 -7.80 0.06
CA PHE A 146 19.94 -7.94 -1.26
C PHE A 146 21.07 -6.92 -1.48
N PRO A 147 22.21 -7.02 -0.80
CA PRO A 147 23.25 -5.99 -0.81
C PRO A 147 23.92 -5.80 -2.18
N SER A 148 23.72 -6.71 -3.13
CA SER A 148 24.21 -6.58 -4.52
C SER A 148 23.16 -5.98 -5.47
N SER A 149 21.94 -5.78 -5.01
CA SER A 149 20.86 -5.13 -5.76
C SER A 149 20.88 -3.63 -5.52
N GLU A 150 20.51 -2.85 -6.50
CA GLU A 150 20.18 -1.45 -6.30
C GLU A 150 18.68 -1.32 -6.03
N VAL A 151 18.33 -0.71 -4.91
CA VAL A 151 16.95 -0.50 -4.48
C VAL A 151 16.59 0.97 -4.61
N VAL A 152 15.55 1.25 -5.37
CA VAL A 152 15.01 2.59 -5.59
C VAL A 152 13.64 2.67 -4.93
N GLY A 153 13.44 3.65 -4.04
CA GLY A 153 12.14 3.99 -3.49
C GLY A 153 11.68 5.34 -4.06
N THR A 154 10.41 5.42 -4.46
CA THR A 154 9.82 6.67 -4.95
C THR A 154 8.60 7.06 -4.14
N ASP A 155 8.41 8.36 -3.90
CA ASP A 155 7.26 8.91 -3.18
C ASP A 155 7.01 10.37 -3.58
N LEU A 156 5.81 10.88 -3.29
CA LEU A 156 5.47 12.30 -3.46
C LEU A 156 6.15 13.20 -2.42
N SER A 157 6.61 12.63 -1.30
CA SER A 157 7.18 13.35 -0.16
C SER A 157 8.59 12.86 0.16
N PRO A 158 9.59 13.73 0.30
CA PRO A 158 10.93 13.38 0.77
C PRO A 158 10.93 13.23 2.32
N ILE A 159 10.29 12.16 2.81
CA ILE A 159 10.16 11.87 4.25
C ILE A 159 11.01 10.67 4.69
N GLN A 160 11.85 10.16 3.80
CA GLN A 160 12.72 9.04 4.06
C GLN A 160 13.95 9.48 4.89
N PRO A 161 14.59 8.58 5.64
CA PRO A 161 15.77 8.92 6.45
C PRO A 161 17.00 9.20 5.59
N ASP A 162 17.87 10.10 6.07
CA ASP A 162 19.14 10.44 5.40
C ASP A 162 20.18 9.31 5.45
N MET A 163 20.14 8.48 6.49
CA MET A 163 21.08 7.36 6.68
C MET A 163 20.43 6.05 6.26
N VAL A 164 20.85 5.55 5.11
CA VAL A 164 20.32 4.31 4.50
C VAL A 164 21.47 3.43 4.00
N PRO A 165 21.24 2.14 3.74
CA PRO A 165 22.23 1.29 3.08
C PRO A 165 22.74 1.92 1.77
N PRO A 166 24.03 1.73 1.42
CA PRO A 166 24.65 2.41 0.27
C PRO A 166 24.05 2.01 -1.09
N ASN A 167 23.26 0.94 -1.13
CA ASN A 167 22.56 0.44 -2.31
C ASN A 167 21.08 0.83 -2.35
N VAL A 168 20.62 1.74 -1.44
CA VAL A 168 19.25 2.25 -1.39
C VAL A 168 19.25 3.73 -1.75
N ASN A 169 18.36 4.12 -2.67
CA ASN A 169 18.21 5.51 -3.10
C ASN A 169 16.72 5.89 -3.10
N PHE A 170 16.40 7.13 -2.69
CA PHE A 170 15.05 7.65 -2.71
C PHE A 170 14.92 8.84 -3.65
N TYR A 171 13.78 8.91 -4.37
CA TYR A 171 13.46 9.99 -5.30
C TYR A 171 12.04 10.50 -5.08
N VAL A 172 11.86 11.80 -5.26
CA VAL A 172 10.52 12.41 -5.27
C VAL A 172 9.94 12.29 -6.67
N GLU A 173 8.89 11.47 -6.79
CA GLU A 173 8.23 11.16 -8.05
C GLU A 173 6.72 11.02 -7.87
N ASP A 174 5.96 11.42 -8.89
CA ASP A 174 4.57 11.02 -9.03
C ASP A 174 4.50 9.78 -9.95
N SER A 175 4.21 8.63 -9.36
CA SER A 175 4.11 7.37 -10.09
C SER A 175 2.95 7.32 -11.10
N SER A 176 2.05 8.32 -11.09
CA SER A 176 1.02 8.49 -12.12
C SER A 176 1.59 9.10 -13.42
N ASP A 177 2.76 9.76 -13.36
CA ASP A 177 3.47 10.26 -14.53
C ASP A 177 4.10 9.10 -15.34
N PRO A 178 4.39 9.28 -16.62
CA PRO A 178 5.07 8.24 -17.41
C PRO A 178 6.43 7.84 -16.82
N TRP A 179 6.66 6.52 -16.71
CA TRP A 179 7.92 5.97 -16.21
C TRP A 179 8.96 5.91 -17.34
N ASP A 180 9.99 6.72 -17.25
CA ASP A 180 11.06 6.83 -18.26
C ASP A 180 12.40 6.26 -17.74
N TYR A 181 12.36 5.20 -16.95
CA TYR A 181 13.54 4.51 -16.47
C TYR A 181 14.33 3.89 -17.63
N THR A 182 15.65 4.13 -17.64
CA THR A 182 16.57 3.58 -18.65
C THR A 182 16.86 2.11 -18.43
N ASP A 183 17.01 1.72 -17.16
CA ASP A 183 17.25 0.34 -16.74
C ASP A 183 15.95 -0.40 -16.51
N LYS A 184 16.01 -1.73 -16.58
CA LYS A 184 14.87 -2.60 -16.32
C LYS A 184 14.99 -3.21 -14.93
N PHE A 185 13.86 -3.25 -14.21
CA PHE A 185 13.78 -3.82 -12.89
C PHE A 185 13.56 -5.33 -12.96
N GLY A 186 14.24 -6.07 -12.08
CA GLY A 186 13.93 -7.49 -11.87
C GLY A 186 12.77 -7.68 -10.90
N TYR A 187 12.47 -6.65 -10.08
CA TYR A 187 11.38 -6.67 -9.12
C TYR A 187 10.82 -5.27 -8.87
N ILE A 188 9.49 -5.17 -8.88
CA ILE A 188 8.76 -3.93 -8.56
C ILE A 188 7.75 -4.26 -7.46
N HIS A 189 7.62 -3.37 -6.48
CA HIS A 189 6.79 -3.55 -5.30
C HIS A 189 5.91 -2.34 -5.04
N THR A 190 4.71 -2.58 -4.50
CA THR A 190 3.81 -1.59 -3.89
C THR A 190 3.23 -2.13 -2.60
N ARG A 191 3.02 -1.26 -1.59
CA ARG A 191 2.43 -1.69 -0.32
C ARG A 191 1.58 -0.60 0.31
N LEU A 192 0.31 -0.95 0.66
CA LEU A 192 -0.61 -0.09 1.39
C LEU A 192 -0.90 1.23 0.67
N THR A 193 -1.13 1.14 -0.62
CA THR A 193 -1.22 2.27 -1.53
C THR A 193 -2.66 2.58 -1.96
N ALA A 194 -3.67 1.96 -1.32
CA ALA A 194 -5.08 2.27 -1.56
C ALA A 194 -5.35 3.77 -1.40
N GLY A 195 -5.98 4.40 -2.40
CA GLY A 195 -6.21 5.85 -2.43
C GLY A 195 -5.06 6.68 -3.01
N SER A 196 -3.94 6.06 -3.46
CA SER A 196 -2.82 6.77 -4.08
C SER A 196 -3.05 7.06 -5.57
N TRP A 197 -3.82 6.24 -6.28
CA TRP A 197 -4.01 6.36 -7.73
C TRP A 197 -5.47 6.45 -8.13
N GLY A 198 -5.71 7.13 -9.24
CA GLY A 198 -7.03 7.16 -9.88
C GLY A 198 -7.32 5.86 -10.64
N ASN A 199 -6.28 5.26 -11.20
CA ASN A 199 -6.37 4.00 -11.94
C ASN A 199 -5.07 3.19 -11.80
N PHE A 200 -5.02 2.29 -10.83
CA PHE A 200 -3.85 1.45 -10.56
C PHE A 200 -3.38 0.66 -11.79
N GLN A 201 -4.31 0.16 -12.62
CA GLN A 201 -3.93 -0.59 -13.81
C GLN A 201 -3.06 0.25 -14.75
N LYS A 202 -3.51 1.47 -15.08
CA LYS A 202 -2.82 2.34 -16.05
C LYS A 202 -1.60 3.04 -15.45
N GLU A 203 -1.77 3.54 -14.21
CA GLU A 203 -0.78 4.39 -13.57
C GLU A 203 0.38 3.58 -12.97
N VAL A 204 0.15 2.29 -12.66
CA VAL A 204 1.18 1.42 -12.05
C VAL A 204 1.38 0.12 -12.81
N ALA A 205 0.36 -0.74 -12.93
CA ALA A 205 0.57 -2.11 -13.40
C ALA A 205 1.06 -2.19 -14.85
N GLU A 206 0.49 -1.38 -15.76
CA GLU A 206 0.93 -1.31 -17.18
C GLU A 206 2.34 -0.71 -17.30
N GLN A 207 2.64 0.33 -16.49
CA GLN A 207 3.97 0.94 -16.47
C GLN A 207 5.02 -0.01 -15.87
N ALA A 208 4.69 -0.69 -14.76
CA ALA A 208 5.53 -1.74 -14.18
C ALA A 208 5.80 -2.87 -15.17
N PHE A 209 4.78 -3.31 -15.92
CA PHE A 209 4.97 -4.31 -16.97
C PHE A 209 5.98 -3.87 -18.03
N GLN A 210 5.97 -2.61 -18.43
CA GLN A 210 6.96 -2.07 -19.36
C GLN A 210 8.35 -1.92 -18.72
N ALA A 211 8.42 -1.49 -17.46
CA ALA A 211 9.68 -1.24 -16.74
C ALA A 211 10.39 -2.53 -16.28
N LEU A 212 9.67 -3.65 -16.13
CA LEU A 212 10.25 -4.94 -15.79
C LEU A 212 11.07 -5.56 -16.93
N GLU A 213 12.15 -6.25 -16.58
CA GLU A 213 12.83 -7.19 -17.48
C GLU A 213 11.96 -8.43 -17.75
N PRO A 214 12.15 -9.15 -18.86
CA PRO A 214 11.51 -10.44 -19.08
C PRO A 214 11.86 -11.43 -17.95
N GLY A 215 10.84 -12.00 -17.31
CA GLY A 215 11.00 -12.83 -16.10
C GLY A 215 11.00 -12.08 -14.79
N GLY A 216 10.99 -10.75 -14.79
CA GLY A 216 10.85 -9.91 -13.60
C GLY A 216 9.45 -9.96 -13.00
N TRP A 217 9.31 -9.56 -11.75
CA TRP A 217 8.09 -9.70 -10.94
C TRP A 217 7.53 -8.35 -10.49
N LEU A 218 6.22 -8.21 -10.58
CA LEU A 218 5.46 -7.20 -9.84
C LEU A 218 4.78 -7.87 -8.64
N GLU A 219 4.87 -7.24 -7.47
CA GLU A 219 4.15 -7.65 -6.27
C GLU A 219 3.46 -6.45 -5.63
N SER A 220 2.20 -6.63 -5.21
CA SER A 220 1.42 -5.62 -4.51
C SER A 220 0.82 -6.21 -3.23
N GLN A 221 0.98 -5.51 -2.10
CA GLN A 221 0.53 -5.92 -0.76
C GLN A 221 -0.45 -4.88 -0.22
N GLU A 222 -1.76 -5.11 -0.34
CA GLU A 222 -2.78 -4.10 -0.08
C GLU A 222 -3.76 -4.49 1.02
N VAL A 223 -4.03 -3.56 1.91
CA VAL A 223 -5.16 -3.65 2.85
C VAL A 223 -6.42 -3.20 2.13
N GLU A 224 -7.43 -4.06 2.05
CA GLU A 224 -8.71 -3.70 1.45
C GLU A 224 -9.50 -2.79 2.40
N ALA A 225 -10.01 -1.68 1.89
CA ALA A 225 -10.85 -0.74 2.65
C ALA A 225 -12.27 -1.32 2.91
N VAL A 226 -12.31 -2.45 3.61
CA VAL A 226 -13.53 -3.15 4.04
C VAL A 226 -13.31 -3.74 5.42
N PHE A 227 -14.24 -3.51 6.35
CA PHE A 227 -14.31 -4.29 7.56
C PHE A 227 -15.12 -5.55 7.33
N ALA A 228 -14.53 -6.70 7.60
CA ALA A 228 -15.15 -8.01 7.50
C ALA A 228 -15.28 -8.65 8.88
N CYS A 229 -16.24 -9.56 9.02
CA CYS A 229 -16.51 -10.29 10.24
C CYS A 229 -17.15 -11.64 9.90
N ASP A 230 -16.68 -12.75 10.50
CA ASP A 230 -17.16 -14.09 10.17
C ASP A 230 -18.34 -14.53 11.04
N ASP A 231 -18.54 -13.96 12.21
CA ASP A 231 -19.47 -14.42 13.23
C ASP A 231 -20.62 -13.45 13.56
N GLY A 232 -20.68 -12.32 12.84
CA GLY A 232 -21.76 -11.34 12.95
C GLY A 232 -21.67 -10.41 14.16
N THR A 233 -20.52 -10.35 14.84
CA THR A 233 -20.31 -9.41 15.97
C THR A 233 -20.11 -7.97 15.54
N LEU A 234 -19.74 -7.71 14.28
CA LEU A 234 -19.65 -6.37 13.69
C LEU A 234 -21.04 -5.93 13.20
N ASP A 235 -21.50 -4.78 13.69
CA ASP A 235 -22.73 -4.16 13.19
C ASP A 235 -22.48 -3.48 11.82
N PRO A 236 -23.12 -3.92 10.72
CA PRO A 236 -22.97 -3.27 9.41
C PRO A 236 -23.45 -1.81 9.36
N ALA A 237 -24.31 -1.40 10.31
CA ALA A 237 -24.79 -0.04 10.48
C ALA A 237 -24.03 0.71 11.61
N GLY A 238 -23.04 0.07 12.21
CA GLY A 238 -22.22 0.62 13.29
C GLY A 238 -21.30 1.76 12.84
N PRO A 239 -20.70 2.47 13.79
CA PRO A 239 -19.83 3.62 13.54
C PRO A 239 -18.67 3.33 12.60
N MET A 240 -17.97 2.20 12.75
CA MET A 240 -16.84 1.83 11.90
C MET A 240 -17.27 1.63 10.44
N CYS A 241 -18.33 0.84 10.22
CA CYS A 241 -18.81 0.56 8.87
C CYS A 241 -19.38 1.80 8.18
N THR A 242 -20.11 2.64 8.92
CA THR A 242 -20.65 3.92 8.41
C THR A 242 -19.51 4.86 8.00
N TRP A 243 -18.51 5.03 8.87
CA TRP A 243 -17.33 5.85 8.57
C TRP A 243 -16.59 5.35 7.33
N LEU A 244 -16.33 4.05 7.24
CA LEU A 244 -15.59 3.50 6.11
C LEU A 244 -16.37 3.65 4.80
N HIS A 245 -17.70 3.53 4.84
CA HIS A 245 -18.55 3.81 3.69
C HIS A 245 -18.42 5.28 3.25
N GLU A 246 -18.51 6.24 4.18
CA GLU A 246 -18.31 7.67 3.89
C GLU A 246 -16.92 7.94 3.31
N MET A 247 -15.86 7.31 3.87
CA MET A 247 -14.50 7.45 3.37
C MET A 247 -14.35 6.93 1.94
N ARG A 248 -14.99 5.80 1.61
CA ARG A 248 -14.97 5.26 0.25
C ARG A 248 -15.68 6.19 -0.73
N VAL A 249 -16.86 6.72 -0.36
CA VAL A 249 -17.57 7.71 -1.19
C VAL A 249 -16.72 8.95 -1.40
N ALA A 250 -16.06 9.44 -0.35
CA ALA A 250 -15.18 10.60 -0.45
C ALA A 250 -13.95 10.33 -1.33
N ALA A 251 -13.35 9.15 -1.23
CA ALA A 251 -12.20 8.75 -2.04
C ALA A 251 -12.58 8.63 -3.53
N GLU A 252 -13.77 8.11 -3.84
CA GLU A 252 -14.30 8.05 -5.22
C GLU A 252 -14.52 9.46 -5.79
N ASP A 253 -15.14 10.37 -5.01
CA ASP A 253 -15.34 11.78 -5.42
C ASP A 253 -13.99 12.50 -5.62
N PHE A 254 -13.01 12.19 -4.79
CA PHE A 254 -11.64 12.67 -4.90
C PHE A 254 -10.86 12.00 -6.06
N GLN A 255 -11.48 11.07 -6.80
CA GLN A 255 -10.89 10.29 -7.89
C GLN A 255 -9.67 9.44 -7.47
N ARG A 256 -9.65 8.99 -6.22
CA ARG A 256 -8.62 8.13 -5.63
C ARG A 256 -9.29 6.97 -4.90
N PRO A 257 -9.81 5.95 -5.62
CA PRO A 257 -10.58 4.86 -5.02
C PRO A 257 -9.74 4.10 -3.98
N ALA A 258 -10.41 3.75 -2.86
CA ALA A 258 -9.79 3.04 -1.76
C ALA A 258 -9.90 1.51 -1.89
N ILE A 259 -10.67 0.99 -2.84
CA ILE A 259 -10.78 -0.42 -3.15
C ILE A 259 -9.71 -0.78 -4.18
N LEU A 260 -8.75 -1.60 -3.78
CA LEU A 260 -7.64 -2.00 -4.63
C LEU A 260 -7.32 -3.50 -4.52
N GLY A 261 -7.17 -4.01 -3.31
CA GLY A 261 -6.65 -5.36 -3.05
C GLY A 261 -7.41 -6.46 -3.79
N SER A 262 -8.73 -6.44 -3.74
CA SER A 262 -9.60 -7.45 -4.37
C SER A 262 -9.56 -7.45 -5.90
N THR A 263 -9.10 -6.37 -6.54
CA THR A 263 -9.02 -6.24 -8.00
C THR A 263 -7.66 -6.59 -8.57
N LEU A 264 -6.62 -6.63 -7.75
CA LEU A 264 -5.21 -6.76 -8.17
C LEU A 264 -4.96 -7.97 -9.06
N LYS A 265 -5.52 -9.13 -8.70
CA LYS A 265 -5.30 -10.36 -9.48
C LYS A 265 -5.80 -10.22 -10.92
N GLU A 266 -7.02 -9.72 -11.09
CA GLU A 266 -7.62 -9.50 -12.40
C GLU A 266 -6.86 -8.43 -13.19
N VAL A 267 -6.41 -7.37 -12.52
CA VAL A 267 -5.57 -6.32 -13.13
C VAL A 267 -4.27 -6.93 -13.65
N PHE A 268 -3.55 -7.71 -12.85
CA PHE A 268 -2.29 -8.33 -13.27
C PHE A 268 -2.49 -9.24 -14.47
N GLU A 269 -3.52 -10.11 -14.43
CA GLU A 269 -3.87 -11.02 -15.53
C GLU A 269 -4.23 -10.23 -16.81
N SER A 270 -5.00 -9.14 -16.70
CA SER A 270 -5.43 -8.32 -17.84
C SER A 270 -4.29 -7.54 -18.49
N VAL A 271 -3.29 -7.13 -17.71
CA VAL A 271 -2.07 -6.46 -18.22
C VAL A 271 -1.16 -7.44 -18.95
N GLY A 272 -1.26 -8.73 -18.68
CA GLY A 272 -0.50 -9.79 -19.34
C GLY A 272 0.60 -10.42 -18.49
N PHE A 273 0.57 -10.19 -17.18
CA PHE A 273 1.41 -10.96 -16.24
C PHE A 273 1.00 -12.45 -16.26
N VAL A 274 1.99 -13.33 -16.11
CA VAL A 274 1.82 -14.78 -16.00
C VAL A 274 2.21 -15.23 -14.59
N ASP A 275 1.92 -16.49 -14.25
CA ASP A 275 2.20 -17.05 -12.92
C ASP A 275 1.59 -16.21 -11.78
N VAL A 276 0.46 -15.56 -12.07
CA VAL A 276 -0.21 -14.68 -11.10
C VAL A 276 -0.74 -15.50 -9.93
N LYS A 277 -0.32 -15.12 -8.72
CA LYS A 277 -0.77 -15.75 -7.47
C LYS A 277 -1.29 -14.70 -6.52
N GLN A 278 -2.19 -15.13 -5.64
CA GLN A 278 -2.81 -14.31 -4.62
C GLN A 278 -2.87 -15.06 -3.31
N LEU A 279 -2.52 -14.37 -2.22
CA LEU A 279 -2.80 -14.76 -0.84
C LEU A 279 -3.67 -13.71 -0.19
N ILE A 280 -4.51 -14.14 0.76
CA ILE A 280 -5.35 -13.22 1.53
C ILE A 280 -5.14 -13.52 3.01
N PHE A 281 -4.77 -12.50 3.77
CA PHE A 281 -4.60 -12.55 5.20
C PHE A 281 -5.72 -11.77 5.89
N LYS A 282 -6.03 -12.11 7.15
CA LYS A 282 -6.96 -11.37 7.98
C LYS A 282 -6.17 -10.50 8.95
N MET A 283 -6.25 -9.18 8.80
CA MET A 283 -5.68 -8.21 9.74
C MET A 283 -6.70 -7.90 10.82
N PRO A 284 -6.57 -8.43 12.04
CA PRO A 284 -7.53 -8.14 13.11
C PRO A 284 -7.51 -6.65 13.48
N MET A 285 -8.67 -6.09 13.82
CA MET A 285 -8.80 -4.68 14.18
C MET A 285 -8.56 -4.40 15.66
N ASN A 286 -8.50 -5.43 16.50
CA ASN A 286 -8.19 -5.36 17.93
C ASN A 286 -7.74 -6.74 18.44
N GLU A 287 -7.62 -6.92 19.75
CA GLU A 287 -7.12 -8.14 20.41
C GLU A 287 -8.12 -9.30 20.53
N TRP A 288 -9.19 -9.34 19.72
CA TRP A 288 -10.21 -10.39 19.75
C TRP A 288 -9.72 -11.81 19.41
N PRO A 289 -8.67 -12.05 18.58
CA PRO A 289 -8.22 -13.39 18.26
C PRO A 289 -7.76 -14.18 19.48
N LYS A 290 -7.98 -15.51 19.45
CA LYS A 290 -7.47 -16.43 20.47
C LYS A 290 -6.00 -16.78 20.28
N ASP A 291 -5.52 -16.74 19.05
CA ASP A 291 -4.11 -16.93 18.72
C ASP A 291 -3.31 -15.72 19.22
N GLU A 292 -2.28 -15.96 20.02
CA GLU A 292 -1.52 -14.90 20.71
C GLU A 292 -0.78 -13.99 19.73
N ARG A 293 -0.29 -14.52 18.61
CA ARG A 293 0.35 -13.69 17.56
C ARG A 293 -0.67 -12.79 16.87
N LEU A 294 -1.81 -13.33 16.47
CA LEU A 294 -2.88 -12.54 15.84
C LEU A 294 -3.50 -11.54 16.82
N LYS A 295 -3.59 -11.88 18.09
CA LYS A 295 -4.03 -10.96 19.15
C LYS A 295 -3.09 -9.75 19.26
N GLU A 296 -1.78 -9.99 19.33
CA GLU A 296 -0.78 -8.92 19.38
C GLU A 296 -0.79 -8.08 18.10
N ILE A 297 -0.87 -8.72 16.91
CA ILE A 297 -1.04 -8.02 15.63
C ILE A 297 -2.28 -7.14 15.67
N GLY A 298 -3.43 -7.66 16.13
CA GLY A 298 -4.67 -6.91 16.19
C GLY A 298 -4.61 -5.73 17.17
N ARG A 299 -3.94 -5.91 18.33
CA ARG A 299 -3.69 -4.84 19.30
C ARG A 299 -2.87 -3.70 18.65
N MET A 300 -1.75 -4.04 18.01
CA MET A 300 -0.87 -3.05 17.36
C MET A 300 -1.55 -2.40 16.16
N TRP A 301 -2.27 -3.18 15.35
CA TRP A 301 -2.98 -2.64 14.19
C TRP A 301 -4.13 -1.71 14.59
N GLY A 302 -4.92 -2.08 15.61
CA GLY A 302 -5.97 -1.23 16.17
C GLY A 302 -5.43 0.11 16.68
N GLU A 303 -4.27 0.09 17.34
CA GLU A 303 -3.55 1.30 17.76
C GLU A 303 -3.11 2.14 16.54
N ASN A 304 -2.43 1.53 15.57
CA ASN A 304 -2.01 2.19 14.33
C ASN A 304 -3.19 2.81 13.58
N PHE A 305 -4.29 2.06 13.43
CA PHE A 305 -5.49 2.52 12.74
C PHE A 305 -6.17 3.68 13.50
N SER A 306 -6.25 3.60 14.83
CA SER A 306 -6.80 4.65 15.68
C SER A 306 -5.99 5.96 15.58
N GLN A 307 -4.66 5.87 15.52
CA GLN A 307 -3.77 7.02 15.31
C GLN A 307 -3.99 7.64 13.91
N GLY A 308 -4.20 6.81 12.89
CA GLY A 308 -4.44 7.23 11.52
C GLY A 308 -5.80 7.85 11.23
N LEU A 309 -6.84 7.57 12.06
CA LEU A 309 -8.23 7.96 11.79
C LEU A 309 -8.42 9.44 11.43
N ASN A 310 -7.75 10.35 12.16
CA ASN A 310 -7.80 11.79 11.81
C ASN A 310 -7.19 12.05 10.43
N GLY A 311 -5.97 11.56 10.19
CA GLY A 311 -5.24 11.76 8.94
C GLY A 311 -6.01 11.20 7.74
N PHE A 312 -6.65 10.04 7.89
CA PHE A 312 -7.48 9.45 6.83
C PHE A 312 -8.73 10.28 6.54
N SER A 313 -9.31 10.94 7.57
CA SER A 313 -10.64 11.53 7.49
C SER A 313 -10.64 13.01 7.14
N ILE A 314 -9.70 13.78 7.74
CA ILE A 314 -9.86 15.25 7.86
C ILE A 314 -9.98 15.96 6.50
N GLN A 315 -9.08 15.64 5.56
CA GLN A 315 -9.06 16.31 4.27
C GLN A 315 -10.23 15.85 3.39
N LEU A 316 -10.50 14.55 3.33
CA LEU A 316 -11.58 13.99 2.52
C LEU A 316 -12.96 14.44 3.02
N MET A 317 -13.20 14.35 4.33
CA MET A 317 -14.48 14.77 4.92
C MET A 317 -14.72 16.27 4.79
N ASN A 318 -13.66 17.08 4.87
CA ASN A 318 -13.80 18.52 4.66
C ASN A 318 -14.07 18.85 3.18
N LYS A 319 -13.24 18.34 2.27
CA LYS A 319 -13.35 18.69 0.84
C LYS A 319 -14.63 18.18 0.20
N VAL A 320 -15.09 16.96 0.58
CA VAL A 320 -16.26 16.32 -0.05
C VAL A 320 -17.56 16.64 0.70
N PHE A 321 -17.55 16.61 2.03
CA PHE A 321 -18.78 16.80 2.83
C PHE A 321 -18.84 18.17 3.54
N GLY A 322 -17.81 19.01 3.43
CA GLY A 322 -17.76 20.32 4.08
C GLY A 322 -17.67 20.27 5.61
N ARG A 323 -17.28 19.11 6.20
CA ARG A 323 -17.18 18.98 7.66
C ARG A 323 -16.01 19.78 8.21
N THR A 324 -16.25 20.48 9.29
CA THR A 324 -15.19 21.17 10.04
C THR A 324 -14.28 20.17 10.77
N PRO A 325 -13.04 20.54 11.12
CA PRO A 325 -12.15 19.67 11.90
C PRO A 325 -12.78 19.19 13.22
N ALA A 326 -13.54 20.03 13.91
CA ALA A 326 -14.22 19.67 15.15
C ALA A 326 -15.34 18.63 14.93
N GLU A 327 -16.11 18.74 13.85
CA GLU A 327 -17.13 17.75 13.49
C GLU A 327 -16.52 16.42 13.10
N VAL A 328 -15.38 16.43 12.39
CA VAL A 328 -14.64 15.22 12.06
C VAL A 328 -14.17 14.54 13.35
N GLU A 329 -13.45 15.25 14.24
CA GLU A 329 -12.96 14.66 15.50
C GLU A 329 -14.09 14.09 16.36
N LEU A 330 -15.22 14.80 16.47
CA LEU A 330 -16.37 14.31 17.22
C LEU A 330 -16.94 13.01 16.61
N SER A 331 -16.96 12.87 15.29
CA SER A 331 -17.40 11.64 14.64
C SER A 331 -16.49 10.45 14.90
N LEU A 332 -15.17 10.68 15.07
CA LEU A 332 -14.18 9.63 15.30
C LEU A 332 -14.24 9.01 16.72
N VAL A 333 -14.89 9.66 17.69
CA VAL A 333 -14.96 9.15 19.08
C VAL A 333 -15.62 7.77 19.13
N LYS A 334 -16.80 7.63 18.52
CA LYS A 334 -17.52 6.34 18.50
C LYS A 334 -16.82 5.26 17.69
N ILE A 335 -16.08 5.65 16.69
CA ILE A 335 -15.27 4.72 15.88
C ILE A 335 -14.13 4.14 16.73
N ARG A 336 -13.44 4.99 17.50
CA ARG A 336 -12.38 4.55 18.43
C ARG A 336 -12.94 3.64 19.53
N GLU A 337 -14.14 3.93 20.05
CA GLU A 337 -14.81 3.08 21.05
C GLU A 337 -15.14 1.69 20.47
N GLU A 338 -15.72 1.62 19.26
CA GLU A 338 -16.07 0.35 18.60
C GLU A 338 -14.80 -0.43 18.21
N LEU A 339 -13.77 0.27 17.68
CA LEU A 339 -12.48 -0.32 17.33
C LEU A 339 -11.78 -0.97 18.52
N ALA A 340 -11.88 -0.36 19.71
CA ALA A 340 -11.27 -0.85 20.93
C ALA A 340 -12.08 -1.97 21.62
N ASP A 341 -13.30 -2.28 21.17
CA ASP A 341 -14.16 -3.28 21.81
C ASP A 341 -13.76 -4.71 21.35
N PRO A 342 -13.16 -5.55 22.22
CA PRO A 342 -12.72 -6.89 21.84
C PRO A 342 -13.88 -7.86 21.58
N ARG A 343 -15.13 -7.45 21.77
CA ARG A 343 -16.33 -8.23 21.42
C ARG A 343 -16.67 -8.07 19.94
N VAL A 344 -16.10 -7.08 19.25
CA VAL A 344 -16.25 -6.86 17.81
C VAL A 344 -15.11 -7.57 17.11
N HIS A 345 -15.40 -8.70 16.44
CA HIS A 345 -14.40 -9.55 15.81
C HIS A 345 -14.14 -9.11 14.34
N ALA A 346 -13.93 -7.80 14.17
CA ALA A 346 -13.66 -7.23 12.87
C ALA A 346 -12.22 -7.49 12.41
N TYR A 347 -12.04 -7.62 11.10
CA TYR A 347 -10.73 -7.65 10.45
C TYR A 347 -10.79 -6.93 9.10
N MET A 348 -9.63 -6.46 8.60
CA MET A 348 -9.46 -6.02 7.22
C MET A 348 -8.76 -7.12 6.42
N PRO A 349 -9.24 -7.47 5.21
CA PRO A 349 -8.51 -8.36 4.31
C PRO A 349 -7.22 -7.68 3.81
N VAL A 350 -6.11 -8.43 3.83
CA VAL A 350 -4.84 -8.02 3.25
C VAL A 350 -4.56 -8.93 2.06
N PHE A 351 -4.50 -8.34 0.88
CA PHE A 351 -4.20 -9.05 -0.36
C PHE A 351 -2.72 -8.93 -0.67
N VAL A 352 -2.09 -10.06 -0.95
CA VAL A 352 -0.75 -10.11 -1.51
C VAL A 352 -0.84 -10.76 -2.88
N VAL A 353 -0.55 -10.00 -3.92
CA VAL A 353 -0.64 -10.45 -5.30
C VAL A 353 0.70 -10.25 -5.98
N TRP A 354 1.20 -11.28 -6.64
CA TRP A 354 2.41 -11.18 -7.46
C TRP A 354 2.23 -11.88 -8.79
N GLY A 355 2.90 -11.33 -9.82
CA GLY A 355 2.85 -11.84 -11.18
C GLY A 355 4.16 -11.58 -11.91
N ARG A 356 4.51 -12.45 -12.83
CA ARG A 356 5.75 -12.41 -13.61
C ARG A 356 5.51 -11.83 -15.01
N LYS A 357 6.40 -10.94 -15.45
CA LYS A 357 6.46 -10.59 -16.88
C LYS A 357 6.93 -11.81 -17.68
N PRO A 358 6.23 -12.19 -18.76
CA PRO A 358 6.63 -13.34 -19.61
C PRO A 358 8.07 -13.23 -20.10
N PHE A 359 8.73 -14.36 -20.28
CA PHE A 359 9.99 -14.40 -21.00
C PHE A 359 9.78 -14.10 -22.50
N VAL A 360 10.84 -13.67 -23.17
CA VAL A 360 10.76 -13.42 -24.62
C VAL A 360 10.34 -14.67 -25.36
N GLY A 361 9.25 -14.64 -26.11
CA GLY A 361 8.70 -15.77 -26.85
C GLY A 361 7.80 -16.71 -26.06
N GLU A 362 7.57 -16.45 -24.77
CA GLU A 362 6.59 -17.20 -23.96
C GLU A 362 5.16 -16.82 -24.38
N GLN A 363 4.32 -17.83 -24.66
CA GLN A 363 2.91 -17.60 -24.99
C GLN A 363 2.12 -17.23 -23.74
N THR A 364 1.30 -16.18 -23.83
CA THR A 364 0.39 -15.75 -22.77
C THR A 364 -1.05 -16.14 -23.12
N ASN A 365 -1.86 -16.49 -22.10
CA ASN A 365 -3.29 -16.79 -22.31
C ASN A 365 -4.09 -15.62 -22.89
N ALA A 366 -3.60 -14.39 -22.77
CA ALA A 366 -4.22 -13.19 -23.34
C ALA A 366 -4.18 -13.14 -24.88
N MET A 367 -3.40 -14.00 -25.57
CA MET A 367 -3.39 -14.11 -27.03
C MET A 367 -4.37 -15.15 -27.59
N MET A 368 -5.16 -15.81 -26.73
CA MET A 368 -6.12 -16.85 -27.14
C MET A 368 -7.59 -16.37 -27.13
N THR A 369 -7.86 -15.10 -26.86
CA THR A 369 -9.19 -14.47 -26.98
C THR A 369 -9.18 -13.39 -28.04
#